data_6d31c668ee4a880d810fea5721b20cb4
#
_entry.id   6d31c668ee4a880d810fea5721b20cb4
#
_cell.length_a   1.000
_cell.length_b   1.000
_cell.length_c   1.000
_cell.angle_alpha   90.00
_cell.angle_beta   90.00
_cell.angle_gamma   90.00
#
_symmetry.space_group_name_H-M   'P 1'
#
loop_
_entity.id
_entity.type
_entity.pdbx_description
1 polymer ?
#
loop_
_entity_poly.entity_id
_entity_poly.type
_entity_poly.pdbx_seq_one_letter_code
_entity_poly.pdbx_strand_id
1 'polypeptide(L)'
;FVQGMFEYDITSKLSTKVNLKYAFDYTRYVNNDDKLIHVDNIYKQREGYISWANKYSILSNWDVSVAYDYQWNGLSEYTSVFRNTHWISAATAFSIKNCLKVQVAALATIVDEEARERENAPNKKKVTPAIFLSYKPIRKADFIIRAFYKHSYRMPTFNDLYYTDMGNAYLRPETAKQYNLGFLYDIDRKGHTFSFFRIGADIYYNRVKDKIVAYPKGQQFRWTMLNLGEVDIRGIDAQTMAIFRLPYKIELTTKLQYTYQEAIDITNPADNYYRDQIPYIPWHSGSAIAMLSWKGWNLNYSFIYVGYRYNQQENIRYNYTQPWYTSDVSLIKTFKIKRTHLKASVEVNNLLSQDYDVILNYPMPKRNYRFGISVEL
;
A
#
# COMPACT_ATOMS: atom_id res chain seq x y z
N PHE A 1 13.61 15.42 3.97
CA PHE A 1 14.05 14.45 4.98
C PHE A 1 15.52 14.09 4.76
N VAL A 2 16.18 13.62 5.82
CA VAL A 2 17.54 13.05 5.80
C VAL A 2 17.45 11.67 6.42
N GLN A 3 18.13 10.68 5.81
CA GLN A 3 18.14 9.30 6.28
C GLN A 3 19.55 8.73 6.15
N GLY A 4 19.99 7.99 7.15
CA GLY A 4 21.22 7.22 7.17
C GLY A 4 20.96 5.77 7.56
N MET A 5 21.73 4.85 6.99
CA MET A 5 21.70 3.43 7.33
C MET A 5 23.12 2.93 7.50
N PHE A 6 23.35 2.19 8.56
CA PHE A 6 24.58 1.48 8.84
C PHE A 6 24.28 0.01 9.07
N GLU A 7 25.01 -0.86 8.38
CA GLU A 7 24.91 -2.31 8.52
C GLU A 7 26.31 -2.89 8.68
N TYR A 8 26.49 -3.76 9.66
CA TYR A 8 27.78 -4.33 10.00
C TYR A 8 27.66 -5.78 10.48
N ASP A 9 28.50 -6.65 9.93
CA ASP A 9 28.64 -8.03 10.37
C ASP A 9 29.68 -8.07 11.51
N ILE A 10 29.18 -8.16 12.76
CA ILE A 10 30.02 -8.23 13.96
C ILE A 10 30.80 -9.56 13.96
N THR A 11 30.14 -10.63 13.54
CA THR A 11 30.75 -11.94 13.30
C THR A 11 30.10 -12.59 12.08
N SER A 12 30.60 -13.73 11.62
CA SER A 12 29.96 -14.52 10.55
C SER A 12 28.52 -14.98 10.86
N LYS A 13 28.08 -14.86 12.11
CA LYS A 13 26.75 -15.26 12.58
C LYS A 13 25.91 -14.11 13.12
N LEU A 14 26.51 -12.98 13.44
CA LEU A 14 25.82 -11.84 14.07
C LEU A 14 25.99 -10.61 13.21
N SER A 15 24.88 -10.10 12.68
CA SER A 15 24.81 -8.82 11.99
C SER A 15 23.96 -7.82 12.77
N THR A 16 24.34 -6.56 12.71
CA THR A 16 23.61 -5.44 13.29
C THR A 16 23.29 -4.40 12.22
N LYS A 17 22.13 -3.77 12.36
CA LYS A 17 21.66 -2.72 11.45
C LYS A 17 21.07 -1.58 12.24
N VAL A 18 21.51 -0.36 11.93
CA VAL A 18 20.99 0.88 12.51
C VAL A 18 20.45 1.76 11.39
N ASN A 19 19.24 2.25 11.56
CA ASN A 19 18.65 3.24 10.68
C ASN A 19 18.33 4.50 11.49
N LEU A 20 18.58 5.66 10.87
CA LEU A 20 18.26 6.97 11.41
C LEU A 20 17.53 7.76 10.35
N LYS A 21 16.45 8.45 10.73
CA LYS A 21 15.69 9.33 9.83
C LYS A 21 15.24 10.57 10.58
N TYR A 22 15.33 11.70 9.92
CA TYR A 22 14.65 12.93 10.32
C TYR A 22 13.88 13.48 9.14
N ALA A 23 12.61 13.83 9.36
CA ALA A 23 11.75 14.44 8.36
C ALA A 23 11.08 15.69 8.92
N PHE A 24 10.85 16.65 8.04
CA PHE A 24 10.08 17.86 8.29
C PHE A 24 9.14 18.08 7.12
N ASP A 25 7.84 18.22 7.43
CA ASP A 25 6.79 18.46 6.47
C ASP A 25 6.05 19.76 6.83
N TYR A 26 5.83 20.59 5.82
CA TYR A 26 5.06 21.81 5.91
C TYR A 26 3.86 21.72 4.98
N THR A 27 2.67 21.85 5.53
CA THR A 27 1.41 21.88 4.76
C THR A 27 0.63 23.13 5.15
N ARG A 28 0.19 23.90 4.18
CA ARG A 28 -0.75 25.01 4.36
C ARG A 28 -2.03 24.69 3.60
N TYR A 29 -3.13 24.70 4.29
CA TYR A 29 -4.46 24.52 3.72
C TYR A 29 -5.18 25.86 3.73
N VAL A 30 -5.56 26.35 2.54
CA VAL A 30 -6.28 27.61 2.36
C VAL A 30 -7.59 27.32 1.65
N ASN A 31 -8.68 27.80 2.23
CA ASN A 31 -9.99 27.82 1.59
C ASN A 31 -10.52 29.26 1.62
N ASN A 32 -10.58 29.89 0.45
CA ASN A 32 -11.04 31.26 0.25
C ASN A 32 -12.42 31.32 -0.42
N ASP A 33 -13.19 30.24 -0.42
CA ASP A 33 -14.53 30.23 -0.99
C ASP A 33 -15.45 31.13 -0.13
N ASP A 34 -15.98 32.20 -0.72
CA ASP A 34 -16.87 33.18 -0.07
C ASP A 34 -18.18 32.55 0.47
N LYS A 35 -18.52 31.35 -0.01
CA LYS A 35 -19.71 30.58 0.43
C LYS A 35 -19.41 29.65 1.60
N LEU A 36 -18.16 29.48 1.99
CA LEU A 36 -17.71 28.60 3.05
C LEU A 36 -16.93 29.40 4.10
N ILE A 37 -16.64 28.75 5.22
CA ILE A 37 -15.79 29.34 6.26
C ILE A 37 -14.37 29.51 5.69
N HIS A 38 -13.83 30.72 5.75
CA HIS A 38 -12.42 30.96 5.42
C HIS A 38 -11.52 30.14 6.34
N VAL A 39 -10.65 29.34 5.75
CA VAL A 39 -9.68 28.51 6.48
C VAL A 39 -8.30 28.81 5.95
N ASP A 40 -7.37 29.13 6.84
CA ASP A 40 -5.94 29.25 6.56
C ASP A 40 -5.17 28.57 7.68
N ASN A 41 -4.97 27.27 7.54
CA ASN A 41 -4.33 26.43 8.56
C ASN A 41 -2.95 25.98 8.10
N ILE A 42 -2.00 26.11 9.00
CA ILE A 42 -0.61 25.65 8.81
C ILE A 42 -0.37 24.43 9.69
N TYR A 43 0.25 23.41 9.11
CA TYR A 43 0.67 22.19 9.78
C TYR A 43 2.16 22.01 9.58
N LYS A 44 2.90 21.98 10.68
CA LYS A 44 4.32 21.65 10.66
C LYS A 44 4.49 20.31 11.38
N GLN A 45 4.86 19.28 10.63
CA GLN A 45 5.11 17.96 11.18
C GLN A 45 6.62 17.69 11.19
N ARG A 46 7.08 17.14 12.30
CA ARG A 46 8.47 16.70 12.48
C ARG A 46 8.47 15.24 12.88
N GLU A 47 9.40 14.50 12.34
CA GLU A 47 9.58 13.09 12.65
C GLU A 47 11.05 12.79 12.88
N GLY A 48 11.35 12.18 13.99
CA GLY A 48 12.63 11.53 14.25
C GLY A 48 12.42 10.03 14.41
N TYR A 49 13.27 9.22 13.79
CA TYR A 49 13.19 7.76 13.85
C TYR A 49 14.58 7.17 14.02
N ILE A 50 14.68 6.21 14.92
CA ILE A 50 15.85 5.36 15.12
C ILE A 50 15.40 3.90 15.18
N SER A 51 16.13 3.04 14.50
CA SER A 51 15.95 1.59 14.50
C SER A 51 17.27 0.90 14.77
N TRP A 52 17.27 -0.08 15.65
CA TRP A 52 18.40 -0.95 15.92
C TRP A 52 17.96 -2.40 15.87
N ALA A 53 18.43 -3.13 14.87
CA ALA A 53 18.09 -4.51 14.61
C ALA A 53 19.34 -5.41 14.66
N ASN A 54 19.21 -6.57 15.29
CA ASN A 54 20.22 -7.59 15.34
C ASN A 54 19.69 -8.91 14.82
N LYS A 55 20.46 -9.58 14.00
CA LYS A 55 20.17 -10.90 13.48
C LYS A 55 21.29 -11.85 13.89
N TYR A 56 20.94 -12.97 14.50
CA TYR A 56 21.85 -14.03 14.87
C TYR A 56 21.49 -15.35 14.17
N SER A 57 22.43 -15.90 13.39
CA SER A 57 22.29 -17.20 12.73
C SER A 57 22.75 -18.31 13.68
N ILE A 58 21.79 -18.97 14.34
CA ILE A 58 22.06 -20.10 15.25
C ILE A 58 22.69 -21.25 14.46
N LEU A 59 22.05 -21.59 13.34
CA LEU A 59 22.46 -22.59 12.37
C LEU A 59 22.38 -22.00 10.96
N SER A 60 22.94 -22.68 9.97
CA SER A 60 22.85 -22.25 8.56
C SER A 60 21.41 -22.15 8.01
N ASN A 61 20.45 -22.72 8.71
CA ASN A 61 19.04 -22.77 8.34
C ASN A 61 18.10 -22.24 9.44
N TRP A 62 18.66 -21.63 10.49
CA TRP A 62 17.89 -21.09 11.60
C TRP A 62 18.43 -19.75 12.07
N ASP A 63 17.65 -18.70 11.85
CA ASP A 63 17.94 -17.34 12.25
C ASP A 63 17.00 -16.85 13.35
N VAL A 64 17.50 -16.04 14.23
CA VAL A 64 16.71 -15.27 15.22
C VAL A 64 17.06 -13.79 15.05
N SER A 65 16.05 -12.94 15.15
CA SER A 65 16.24 -11.49 15.09
C SER A 65 15.45 -10.78 16.18
N VAL A 66 16.05 -9.71 16.71
CA VAL A 66 15.41 -8.80 17.66
C VAL A 66 15.69 -7.38 17.18
N ALA A 67 14.65 -6.53 17.19
CA ALA A 67 14.82 -5.13 16.87
C ALA A 67 14.05 -4.25 17.85
N TYR A 68 14.59 -3.05 18.05
CA TYR A 68 13.96 -1.95 18.76
C TYR A 68 13.91 -0.74 17.84
N ASP A 69 12.71 -0.20 17.67
CA ASP A 69 12.48 1.00 16.90
C ASP A 69 11.84 2.06 17.81
N TYR A 70 12.30 3.28 17.67
CA TYR A 70 11.72 4.44 18.34
C TYR A 70 11.40 5.51 17.31
N GLN A 71 10.20 6.04 17.39
CA GLN A 71 9.74 7.15 16.57
C GLN A 71 9.17 8.25 17.45
N TRP A 72 9.63 9.45 17.22
CA TRP A 72 9.07 10.67 17.75
C TRP A 72 8.38 11.45 16.63
N ASN A 73 7.14 11.84 16.85
CA ASN A 73 6.36 12.69 15.94
C ASN A 73 5.88 13.94 16.70
N GLY A 74 6.02 15.10 16.08
CA GLY A 74 5.51 16.36 16.59
C GLY A 74 4.68 17.07 15.54
N LEU A 75 3.51 17.57 15.93
CA LEU A 75 2.66 18.47 15.15
C LEU A 75 2.61 19.82 15.85
N SER A 76 2.75 20.91 15.11
CA SER A 76 2.66 22.28 15.64
C SER A 76 1.95 23.22 14.67
N GLU A 77 1.62 24.43 15.12
CA GLU A 77 0.90 25.54 14.50
C GLU A 77 -0.63 25.41 14.64
N TYR A 78 -1.28 24.42 14.00
CA TYR A 78 -2.74 24.24 14.15
C TYR A 78 -3.12 23.70 15.53
N THR A 79 -2.38 22.73 16.02
CA THR A 79 -2.46 22.17 17.38
C THR A 79 -1.09 21.59 17.77
N SER A 80 -0.80 21.56 19.06
CA SER A 80 0.47 21.01 19.55
C SER A 80 0.27 19.59 20.08
N VAL A 81 0.85 18.62 19.35
CA VAL A 81 0.78 17.20 19.70
C VAL A 81 2.15 16.57 19.60
N PHE A 82 2.49 15.74 20.59
CA PHE A 82 3.68 14.91 20.60
C PHE A 82 3.28 13.46 20.77
N ARG A 83 3.88 12.59 19.95
CA ARG A 83 3.69 11.14 20.02
C ARG A 83 5.04 10.46 20.05
N ASN A 84 5.24 9.64 21.05
CA ASN A 84 6.36 8.72 21.16
C ASN A 84 5.86 7.30 20.89
N THR A 85 6.49 6.61 19.96
CA THR A 85 6.14 5.23 19.63
C THR A 85 7.37 4.34 19.75
N HIS A 86 7.23 3.29 20.54
CA HIS A 86 8.25 2.27 20.71
C HIS A 86 7.74 0.96 20.11
N TRP A 87 8.56 0.34 19.27
CA TRP A 87 8.31 -1.00 18.75
C TRP A 87 9.44 -1.93 19.19
N ILE A 88 9.07 -3.05 19.79
CA ILE A 88 9.99 -4.12 20.15
C ILE A 88 9.54 -5.34 19.35
N SER A 89 10.40 -5.84 18.48
CA SER A 89 10.12 -7.01 17.67
C SER A 89 11.07 -8.15 17.95
N ALA A 90 10.54 -9.37 17.93
CA ALA A 90 11.32 -10.60 17.93
C ALA A 90 10.79 -11.50 16.82
N ALA A 91 11.70 -12.13 16.07
CA ALA A 91 11.34 -13.09 15.04
C ALA A 91 12.33 -14.24 14.99
N THR A 92 11.84 -15.40 14.56
CA THR A 92 12.66 -16.56 14.22
C THR A 92 12.28 -17.07 12.84
N ALA A 93 13.25 -17.43 12.04
CA ALA A 93 13.07 -17.97 10.70
C ALA A 93 13.82 -19.30 10.57
N PHE A 94 13.12 -20.32 10.15
CA PHE A 94 13.65 -21.68 9.99
C PHE A 94 13.41 -22.20 8.57
N SER A 95 14.44 -22.81 7.96
CA SER A 95 14.39 -23.35 6.60
C SER A 95 14.72 -24.84 6.60
N ILE A 96 13.89 -25.67 5.95
CA ILE A 96 14.11 -27.12 5.81
C ILE A 96 14.45 -27.44 4.36
N LYS A 97 15.64 -27.99 4.11
CA LYS A 97 16.08 -28.51 2.79
C LYS A 97 15.76 -27.58 1.60
N ASN A 98 15.75 -26.27 1.81
CA ASN A 98 15.37 -25.25 0.82
C ASN A 98 13.95 -25.40 0.22
N CYS A 99 13.11 -26.23 0.81
CA CYS A 99 11.74 -26.44 0.33
C CYS A 99 10.68 -25.82 1.24
N LEU A 100 10.93 -25.72 2.54
CA LEU A 100 10.01 -25.14 3.50
C LEU A 100 10.72 -24.04 4.28
N LYS A 101 10.12 -22.85 4.33
CA LYS A 101 10.53 -21.73 5.19
C LYS A 101 9.36 -21.39 6.10
N VAL A 102 9.64 -21.30 7.40
CA VAL A 102 8.67 -20.86 8.42
C VAL A 102 9.29 -19.68 9.16
N GLN A 103 8.53 -18.61 9.29
CA GLN A 103 8.91 -17.46 10.11
C GLN A 103 7.80 -17.18 11.10
N VAL A 104 8.17 -17.02 12.37
CA VAL A 104 7.28 -16.57 13.43
C VAL A 104 7.82 -15.25 13.96
N ALA A 105 6.95 -14.28 14.15
CA ALA A 105 7.31 -12.96 14.67
C ALA A 105 6.25 -12.46 15.65
N ALA A 106 6.70 -11.62 16.57
CA ALA A 106 5.83 -10.84 17.45
C ALA A 106 6.35 -9.39 17.51
N LEU A 107 5.41 -8.43 17.49
CA LEU A 107 5.70 -7.01 17.59
C LEU A 107 4.92 -6.44 18.77
N ALA A 108 5.62 -5.87 19.75
CA ALA A 108 5.03 -5.07 20.81
C ALA A 108 5.10 -3.59 20.40
N THR A 109 3.96 -2.92 20.38
CA THR A 109 3.82 -1.48 20.13
C THR A 109 3.40 -0.78 21.42
N ILE A 110 4.11 0.28 21.79
CA ILE A 110 3.80 1.13 22.94
C ILE A 110 3.76 2.56 22.41
N VAL A 111 2.64 3.26 22.66
CA VAL A 111 2.42 4.62 22.19
C VAL A 111 2.02 5.50 23.37
N ASP A 112 2.77 6.59 23.53
CA ASP A 112 2.47 7.69 24.44
C ASP A 112 2.22 8.95 23.62
N GLU A 113 1.06 9.59 23.85
CA GLU A 113 0.66 10.80 23.11
C GLU A 113 0.22 11.88 24.08
N GLU A 114 0.75 13.08 23.88
CA GLU A 114 0.39 14.28 24.62
C GLU A 114 -0.14 15.34 23.64
N ALA A 115 -1.35 15.84 23.89
CA ALA A 115 -1.96 16.94 23.18
C ALA A 115 -2.19 18.12 24.13
N ARG A 116 -1.67 19.31 23.84
CA ARG A 116 -1.72 20.46 24.77
C ARG A 116 -3.10 21.12 24.88
N GLU A 117 -3.91 21.04 23.82
CA GLU A 117 -5.19 21.77 23.72
C GLU A 117 -6.42 20.83 23.74
N ARG A 118 -6.23 19.54 23.88
CA ARG A 118 -7.30 18.54 23.89
C ARG A 118 -7.01 17.48 24.92
N GLU A 119 -8.04 16.71 25.31
CA GLU A 119 -7.82 15.52 26.13
C GLU A 119 -6.79 14.60 25.46
N ASN A 120 -5.79 14.19 26.23
CA ASN A 120 -4.76 13.27 25.76
C ASN A 120 -5.39 11.95 25.35
N ALA A 121 -5.02 11.44 24.20
CA ALA A 121 -5.37 10.07 23.85
C ALA A 121 -4.76 9.12 24.91
N PRO A 122 -5.52 8.13 25.41
CA PRO A 122 -4.96 7.19 26.39
C PRO A 122 -3.80 6.42 25.78
N ASN A 123 -2.73 6.21 26.57
CA ASN A 123 -1.58 5.42 26.18
C ASN A 123 -1.99 4.05 25.64
N LYS A 124 -1.42 3.62 24.55
CA LYS A 124 -1.80 2.39 23.84
C LYS A 124 -0.67 1.37 23.88
N LYS A 125 -1.02 0.14 24.25
CA LYS A 125 -0.08 -0.99 24.22
C LYS A 125 -0.72 -2.16 23.47
N LYS A 126 0.02 -2.76 22.54
CA LYS A 126 -0.49 -3.88 21.75
C LYS A 126 0.63 -4.83 21.37
N VAL A 127 0.38 -6.13 21.48
CA VAL A 127 1.24 -7.17 20.93
C VAL A 127 0.53 -7.81 19.74
N THR A 128 1.25 -7.93 18.62
CA THR A 128 0.72 -8.46 17.36
C THR A 128 1.61 -9.58 16.85
N PRO A 129 1.13 -10.84 16.85
CA PRO A 129 1.84 -11.99 16.31
C PRO A 129 1.69 -12.08 14.79
N ALA A 130 2.67 -12.71 14.13
CA ALA A 130 2.62 -13.08 12.73
C ALA A 130 3.32 -14.42 12.49
N ILE A 131 2.78 -15.23 11.57
CA ILE A 131 3.37 -16.49 11.11
C ILE A 131 3.34 -16.46 9.58
N PHE A 132 4.47 -16.75 8.96
CA PHE A 132 4.61 -16.84 7.51
C PHE A 132 5.16 -18.21 7.14
N LEU A 133 4.57 -18.81 6.11
CA LEU A 133 4.95 -20.08 5.54
C LEU A 133 5.22 -19.92 4.05
N SER A 134 6.31 -20.51 3.58
CA SER A 134 6.62 -20.64 2.15
C SER A 134 7.07 -22.07 1.88
N TYR A 135 6.38 -22.77 0.99
CA TYR A 135 6.62 -24.16 0.67
C TYR A 135 6.81 -24.37 -0.83
N LYS A 136 7.93 -24.95 -1.22
CA LYS A 136 8.28 -25.35 -2.58
C LYS A 136 8.15 -26.89 -2.71
N PRO A 137 6.96 -27.42 -3.06
CA PRO A 137 6.72 -28.87 -3.08
C PRO A 137 7.52 -29.60 -4.16
N ILE A 138 7.80 -28.93 -5.27
CA ILE A 138 8.45 -29.52 -6.44
C ILE A 138 9.84 -28.90 -6.62
N ARG A 139 10.90 -29.65 -6.33
CA ARG A 139 12.30 -29.14 -6.40
C ARG A 139 12.71 -28.61 -7.77
N LYS A 140 12.21 -29.24 -8.85
CA LYS A 140 12.56 -28.90 -10.23
C LYS A 140 11.69 -27.78 -10.85
N ALA A 141 10.61 -27.40 -10.20
CA ALA A 141 9.71 -26.35 -10.65
C ALA A 141 9.75 -25.17 -9.69
N ASP A 142 9.66 -23.96 -10.21
CA ASP A 142 9.55 -22.76 -9.38
C ASP A 142 8.09 -22.52 -9.00
N PHE A 143 7.51 -23.53 -8.35
CA PHE A 143 6.17 -23.50 -7.78
C PHE A 143 6.27 -23.35 -6.27
N ILE A 144 5.70 -22.27 -5.75
CA ILE A 144 5.75 -21.88 -4.35
C ILE A 144 4.33 -21.71 -3.84
N ILE A 145 3.98 -22.38 -2.76
CA ILE A 145 2.78 -22.14 -1.96
C ILE A 145 3.19 -21.25 -0.80
N ARG A 146 2.41 -20.21 -0.52
CA ARG A 146 2.64 -19.30 0.59
C ARG A 146 1.36 -19.14 1.41
N ALA A 147 1.53 -19.06 2.73
CA ALA A 147 0.44 -18.78 3.64
C ALA A 147 0.93 -17.86 4.74
N PHE A 148 0.05 -17.03 5.27
CA PHE A 148 0.35 -16.29 6.48
C PHE A 148 -0.88 -16.06 7.35
N TYR A 149 -0.63 -15.97 8.64
CA TYR A 149 -1.48 -15.30 9.62
C TYR A 149 -0.73 -14.09 10.14
N LYS A 150 -1.39 -12.94 10.17
CA LYS A 150 -0.83 -11.72 10.73
C LYS A 150 -1.90 -10.95 11.50
N HIS A 151 -1.56 -10.55 12.71
CA HIS A 151 -2.31 -9.52 13.43
C HIS A 151 -1.60 -8.18 13.22
N SER A 152 -2.31 -7.16 12.77
CA SER A 152 -1.78 -5.81 12.60
C SER A 152 -2.52 -4.81 13.47
N TYR A 153 -1.81 -3.74 13.83
CA TYR A 153 -2.29 -2.65 14.66
C TYR A 153 -1.85 -1.33 14.05
N ARG A 154 -2.77 -0.39 13.85
CA ARG A 154 -2.53 0.92 13.26
C ARG A 154 -3.08 2.02 14.15
N MET A 155 -2.20 2.90 14.63
CA MET A 155 -2.61 4.16 15.24
C MET A 155 -3.16 5.10 14.17
N PRO A 156 -4.18 5.93 14.49
CA PRO A 156 -4.56 7.04 13.64
C PRO A 156 -3.36 7.96 13.40
N THR A 157 -3.22 8.47 12.18
CA THR A 157 -2.22 9.49 11.86
C THR A 157 -2.62 10.86 12.42
N PHE A 158 -1.71 11.82 12.49
CA PHE A 158 -2.07 13.19 12.87
C PHE A 158 -3.06 13.82 11.90
N ASN A 159 -3.00 13.45 10.61
CA ASN A 159 -4.00 13.88 9.64
C ASN A 159 -5.39 13.30 9.96
N ASP A 160 -5.47 12.02 10.33
CA ASP A 160 -6.75 11.40 10.72
C ASP A 160 -7.36 12.09 11.96
N LEU A 161 -6.51 12.53 12.89
CA LEU A 161 -6.94 13.10 14.18
C LEU A 161 -7.17 14.60 14.13
N TYR A 162 -6.31 15.37 13.45
CA TYR A 162 -6.19 16.81 13.68
C TYR A 162 -6.22 17.67 12.40
N TYR A 163 -6.42 17.07 11.21
CA TYR A 163 -6.40 17.84 9.96
C TYR A 163 -7.68 18.65 9.78
N THR A 164 -7.59 19.98 9.85
CA THR A 164 -8.69 20.94 9.70
C THR A 164 -9.96 20.55 10.48
N ASP A 165 -11.13 20.66 9.86
CA ASP A 165 -12.44 20.21 10.35
C ASP A 165 -12.76 18.73 9.93
N MET A 166 -11.83 18.08 9.22
CA MET A 166 -11.97 16.68 8.78
C MET A 166 -11.48 15.68 9.81
N GLY A 167 -10.46 16.04 10.59
CA GLY A 167 -9.87 15.19 11.60
C GLY A 167 -10.83 14.88 12.75
N ASN A 168 -10.65 13.70 13.35
CA ASN A 168 -11.43 13.27 14.50
C ASN A 168 -10.50 12.78 15.62
N ALA A 169 -10.36 13.59 16.67
CA ALA A 169 -9.49 13.28 17.82
C ALA A 169 -9.92 12.07 18.65
N TYR A 170 -11.13 11.56 18.45
CA TYR A 170 -11.68 10.41 19.18
C TYR A 170 -11.47 9.07 18.47
N LEU A 171 -10.73 9.04 17.36
CA LEU A 171 -10.46 7.81 16.64
C LEU A 171 -9.72 6.78 17.50
N ARG A 172 -10.23 5.56 17.44
CA ARG A 172 -9.60 4.40 18.04
C ARG A 172 -8.61 3.77 17.08
N PRO A 173 -7.53 3.15 17.58
CA PRO A 173 -6.62 2.39 16.73
C PRO A 173 -7.32 1.23 16.02
N GLU A 174 -7.00 1.09 14.73
CA GLU A 174 -7.48 -0.02 13.90
C GLU A 174 -6.68 -1.29 14.19
N THR A 175 -7.37 -2.42 14.28
CA THR A 175 -6.73 -3.75 14.36
C THR A 175 -7.26 -4.67 13.29
N ALA A 176 -6.38 -5.48 12.68
CA ALA A 176 -6.78 -6.45 11.67
C ALA A 176 -6.15 -7.83 11.92
N LYS A 177 -6.97 -8.88 11.88
CA LYS A 177 -6.52 -10.27 11.76
C LYS A 177 -6.59 -10.66 10.30
N GLN A 178 -5.47 -11.07 9.75
CA GLN A 178 -5.30 -11.33 8.32
C GLN A 178 -4.86 -12.76 8.10
N TYR A 179 -5.52 -13.44 7.18
CA TYR A 179 -5.23 -14.80 6.72
C TYR A 179 -5.06 -14.76 5.21
N ASN A 180 -4.04 -15.42 4.73
CA ASN A 180 -3.77 -15.52 3.29
C ASN A 180 -3.26 -16.91 2.97
N LEU A 181 -3.68 -17.42 1.82
CA LEU A 181 -3.14 -18.60 1.18
C LEU A 181 -3.01 -18.31 -0.31
N GLY A 182 -1.83 -18.49 -0.86
CA GLY A 182 -1.58 -18.24 -2.27
C GLY A 182 -0.54 -19.16 -2.86
N PHE A 183 -0.38 -19.05 -4.16
CA PHE A 183 0.69 -19.72 -4.90
C PHE A 183 1.33 -18.78 -5.91
N LEU A 184 2.55 -19.13 -6.28
CA LEU A 184 3.28 -18.50 -7.36
C LEU A 184 3.96 -19.61 -8.18
N TYR A 185 3.83 -19.54 -9.51
CA TYR A 185 4.48 -20.46 -10.43
C TYR A 185 5.19 -19.71 -11.54
N ASP A 186 6.50 -19.91 -11.63
CA ASP A 186 7.36 -19.32 -12.64
C ASP A 186 7.85 -20.40 -13.61
N ILE A 187 7.77 -20.09 -14.90
CA ILE A 187 8.34 -20.88 -15.99
C ILE A 187 9.36 -20.04 -16.72
N ASP A 188 10.63 -20.41 -16.67
CA ASP A 188 11.72 -19.77 -17.43
C ASP A 188 12.16 -20.70 -18.56
N ARG A 189 12.01 -20.23 -19.81
CA ARG A 189 12.42 -20.95 -21.02
C ARG A 189 13.42 -20.11 -21.82
N LYS A 190 14.64 -20.02 -21.33
CA LYS A 190 15.72 -19.30 -22.04
C LYS A 190 15.89 -19.80 -23.49
N GLY A 191 15.96 -18.87 -24.43
CA GLY A 191 16.17 -19.18 -25.84
C GLY A 191 14.91 -19.48 -26.65
N HIS A 192 13.73 -19.51 -26.05
CA HIS A 192 12.45 -19.67 -26.74
C HIS A 192 11.73 -18.34 -26.94
N THR A 193 10.84 -18.25 -27.94
CA THR A 193 9.99 -17.09 -28.17
C THR A 193 9.16 -16.76 -26.92
N PHE A 194 8.52 -17.74 -26.32
CA PHE A 194 7.89 -17.66 -25.01
C PHE A 194 8.96 -17.90 -23.92
N SER A 195 9.57 -16.83 -23.42
CA SER A 195 10.77 -16.92 -22.61
C SER A 195 10.51 -16.96 -21.12
N PHE A 196 9.44 -16.34 -20.65
CA PHE A 196 9.08 -16.33 -19.23
C PHE A 196 7.56 -16.28 -19.06
N PHE A 197 7.07 -16.98 -18.06
CA PHE A 197 5.68 -16.91 -17.61
C PHE A 197 5.61 -17.01 -16.10
N ARG A 198 4.83 -16.12 -15.51
CA ARG A 198 4.47 -16.14 -14.10
C ARG A 198 2.97 -16.15 -13.96
N ILE A 199 2.45 -17.00 -13.10
CA ILE A 199 1.08 -16.96 -12.62
C ILE A 199 1.07 -17.08 -11.11
N GLY A 200 0.24 -16.30 -10.45
CA GLY A 200 0.04 -16.37 -9.02
C GLY A 200 -1.39 -15.98 -8.67
N ALA A 201 -1.87 -16.56 -7.59
CA ALA A 201 -3.13 -16.17 -6.99
C ALA A 201 -3.05 -16.28 -5.47
N ASP A 202 -3.76 -15.39 -4.79
CA ASP A 202 -3.91 -15.34 -3.35
C ASP A 202 -5.40 -15.27 -3.00
N ILE A 203 -5.84 -16.10 -2.08
CA ILE A 203 -7.13 -15.96 -1.41
C ILE A 203 -6.88 -15.42 -0.02
N TYR A 204 -7.71 -14.48 0.43
CA TYR A 204 -7.53 -13.86 1.73
C TYR A 204 -8.84 -13.66 2.48
N TYR A 205 -8.71 -13.64 3.81
CA TYR A 205 -9.76 -13.25 4.73
C TYR A 205 -9.16 -12.33 5.80
N ASN A 206 -9.74 -11.14 5.97
CA ASN A 206 -9.31 -10.18 6.96
C ASN A 206 -10.51 -9.74 7.79
N ARG A 207 -10.38 -9.76 9.11
CA ARG A 207 -11.33 -9.16 10.01
C ARG A 207 -10.72 -7.92 10.64
N VAL A 208 -11.30 -6.77 10.34
CA VAL A 208 -10.82 -5.46 10.77
C VAL A 208 -11.78 -4.91 11.82
N LYS A 209 -11.23 -4.46 12.96
CA LYS A 209 -11.96 -3.75 14.02
C LYS A 209 -11.54 -2.31 14.03
N ASP A 210 -12.51 -1.43 14.28
CA ASP A 210 -12.31 0.02 14.33
C ASP A 210 -11.64 0.56 13.05
N LYS A 211 -12.06 0.08 11.89
CA LYS A 211 -11.50 0.49 10.59
C LYS A 211 -11.60 2.00 10.41
N ILE A 212 -10.47 2.67 10.22
CA ILE A 212 -10.41 4.11 10.01
C ILE A 212 -10.67 4.40 8.53
N VAL A 213 -11.69 5.20 8.25
CA VAL A 213 -12.06 5.63 6.91
C VAL A 213 -12.33 7.13 6.87
N ALA A 214 -12.05 7.74 5.72
CA ALA A 214 -12.56 9.06 5.38
C ALA A 214 -13.98 8.89 4.83
N TYR A 215 -14.93 9.60 5.40
CA TYR A 215 -16.34 9.49 5.06
C TYR A 215 -16.91 10.86 4.66
N PRO A 216 -17.65 10.96 3.55
CA PRO A 216 -18.27 12.22 3.14
C PRO A 216 -19.41 12.59 4.10
N LYS A 217 -19.34 13.78 4.69
CA LYS A 217 -20.35 14.29 5.64
C LYS A 217 -21.47 15.03 4.89
N GLY A 218 -22.50 14.28 4.49
CA GLY A 218 -23.68 14.81 3.81
C GLY A 218 -23.36 15.35 2.40
N GLN A 219 -24.19 16.28 1.89
CA GLN A 219 -24.05 16.86 0.54
C GLN A 219 -23.00 18.00 0.43
N GLN A 220 -22.31 18.33 1.52
CA GLN A 220 -21.50 19.55 1.64
C GLN A 220 -20.04 19.41 1.21
N PHE A 221 -19.63 18.41 0.47
CA PHE A 221 -18.21 18.18 0.09
C PHE A 221 -17.22 18.11 1.28
N ARG A 222 -17.73 17.95 2.49
CA ARG A 222 -16.93 17.82 3.70
C ARG A 222 -16.70 16.34 4.00
N TRP A 223 -15.50 16.04 4.39
CA TRP A 223 -15.09 14.71 4.82
C TRP A 223 -14.93 14.72 6.33
N THR A 224 -15.11 13.58 6.95
CA THR A 224 -14.74 13.34 8.34
C THR A 224 -14.07 11.99 8.45
N MET A 225 -13.15 11.89 9.40
CA MET A 225 -12.54 10.62 9.74
C MET A 225 -13.40 9.92 10.78
N LEU A 226 -13.70 8.65 10.55
CA LEU A 226 -14.46 7.84 11.52
C LEU A 226 -13.92 6.42 11.60
N ASN A 227 -14.23 5.73 12.70
CA ASN A 227 -14.08 4.30 12.78
C ASN A 227 -15.39 3.63 12.32
N LEU A 228 -15.31 2.85 11.25
CA LEU A 228 -16.28 1.77 11.03
C LEU A 228 -16.01 0.71 12.11
N GLY A 229 -17.02 0.11 12.68
CA GLY A 229 -16.87 -0.85 13.78
C GLY A 229 -16.10 -2.10 13.36
N GLU A 230 -16.78 -3.13 12.89
CA GLU A 230 -16.16 -4.36 12.38
C GLU A 230 -16.43 -4.53 10.89
N VAL A 231 -15.38 -4.88 10.14
CA VAL A 231 -15.46 -5.14 8.68
C VAL A 231 -14.83 -6.49 8.39
N ASP A 232 -15.59 -7.36 7.73
CA ASP A 232 -15.06 -8.60 7.14
C ASP A 232 -14.68 -8.33 5.68
N ILE A 233 -13.43 -8.69 5.34
CA ILE A 233 -12.89 -8.52 3.99
C ILE A 233 -12.43 -9.88 3.50
N ARG A 234 -12.96 -10.34 2.38
CA ARG A 234 -12.52 -11.57 1.71
C ARG A 234 -12.37 -11.34 0.22
N GLY A 235 -11.43 -12.03 -0.38
CA GLY A 235 -11.20 -11.83 -1.79
C GLY A 235 -10.19 -12.77 -2.41
N ILE A 236 -9.96 -12.53 -3.69
CA ILE A 236 -9.01 -13.24 -4.52
C ILE A 236 -8.23 -12.20 -5.32
N ASP A 237 -6.92 -12.25 -5.23
CA ASP A 237 -5.99 -11.52 -6.10
C ASP A 237 -5.34 -12.51 -7.06
N ALA A 238 -5.43 -12.25 -8.36
CA ALA A 238 -4.77 -13.05 -9.40
C ALA A 238 -3.85 -12.18 -10.24
N GLN A 239 -2.69 -12.71 -10.62
CA GLN A 239 -1.74 -12.02 -11.48
C GLN A 239 -1.10 -12.95 -12.48
N THR A 240 -0.83 -12.43 -13.67
CA THR A 240 0.00 -13.11 -14.67
C THR A 240 1.02 -12.16 -15.26
N MET A 241 2.16 -12.69 -15.67
CA MET A 241 3.17 -11.97 -16.43
C MET A 241 3.75 -12.91 -17.49
N ALA A 242 3.85 -12.45 -18.73
CA ALA A 242 4.51 -13.20 -19.80
C ALA A 242 5.52 -12.31 -20.54
N ILE A 243 6.66 -12.91 -20.92
CA ILE A 243 7.68 -12.26 -21.72
C ILE A 243 7.87 -13.07 -23.00
N PHE A 244 7.69 -12.41 -24.14
CA PHE A 244 7.89 -12.96 -25.47
C PHE A 244 9.10 -12.28 -26.11
N ARG A 245 10.08 -13.08 -26.56
CA ARG A 245 11.21 -12.62 -27.35
C ARG A 245 10.97 -12.96 -28.81
N LEU A 246 10.57 -11.94 -29.55
CA LEU A 246 10.23 -12.03 -30.96
C LEU A 246 11.47 -11.84 -31.84
N PRO A 247 11.41 -12.18 -33.13
CA PRO A 247 12.49 -11.87 -34.09
C PRO A 247 12.90 -10.39 -34.05
N TYR A 248 14.05 -10.07 -34.57
CA TYR A 248 14.64 -8.71 -34.65
C TYR A 248 14.91 -8.05 -33.28
N LYS A 249 15.05 -8.84 -32.19
CA LYS A 249 15.26 -8.39 -30.79
C LYS A 249 14.10 -7.54 -30.25
N ILE A 250 12.90 -7.84 -30.69
CA ILE A 250 11.68 -7.27 -30.10
C ILE A 250 11.34 -8.08 -28.86
N GLU A 251 11.06 -7.40 -27.75
CA GLU A 251 10.57 -8.03 -26.52
C GLU A 251 9.19 -7.46 -26.18
N LEU A 252 8.22 -8.35 -26.01
CA LEU A 252 6.88 -8.00 -25.52
C LEU A 252 6.72 -8.56 -24.12
N THR A 253 6.49 -7.69 -23.15
CA THR A 253 6.12 -8.05 -21.76
C THR A 253 4.66 -7.71 -21.55
N THR A 254 3.87 -8.68 -21.07
CA THR A 254 2.48 -8.47 -20.66
C THR A 254 2.30 -8.76 -19.19
N LYS A 255 1.47 -7.95 -18.51
CA LYS A 255 1.08 -8.16 -17.12
C LYS A 255 -0.43 -7.98 -17.01
N LEU A 256 -1.10 -8.90 -16.33
CA LEU A 256 -2.51 -8.81 -15.99
C LEU A 256 -2.67 -8.98 -14.49
N GLN A 257 -3.54 -8.18 -13.90
CA GLN A 257 -3.92 -8.27 -12.50
C GLN A 257 -5.44 -8.19 -12.40
N TYR A 258 -6.00 -8.95 -11.49
CA TYR A 258 -7.42 -8.96 -11.21
C TYR A 258 -7.64 -9.15 -9.72
N THR A 259 -8.55 -8.37 -9.15
CA THR A 259 -8.98 -8.47 -7.76
C THR A 259 -10.50 -8.62 -7.70
N TYR A 260 -10.96 -9.62 -6.99
CA TYR A 260 -12.31 -9.70 -6.45
C TYR A 260 -12.24 -9.45 -4.96
N GLN A 261 -13.01 -8.50 -4.45
CA GLN A 261 -13.01 -8.14 -3.03
C GLN A 261 -14.42 -7.88 -2.53
N GLU A 262 -14.83 -8.63 -1.52
CA GLU A 262 -16.00 -8.35 -0.70
C GLU A 262 -15.53 -7.78 0.63
N ALA A 263 -15.93 -6.56 0.95
CA ALA A 263 -15.58 -5.87 2.18
C ALA A 263 -16.86 -5.34 2.83
N ILE A 264 -17.42 -6.09 3.76
CA ILE A 264 -18.76 -5.86 4.31
C ILE A 264 -18.70 -5.38 5.76
N ASP A 265 -19.59 -4.43 6.09
CA ASP A 265 -19.80 -3.98 7.47
C ASP A 265 -20.57 -5.06 8.25
N ILE A 266 -20.00 -5.47 9.39
CA ILE A 266 -20.61 -6.46 10.29
C ILE A 266 -20.75 -5.91 11.72
N THR A 267 -20.79 -4.59 11.87
CA THR A 267 -20.75 -3.90 13.16
C THR A 267 -21.99 -4.20 14.00
N ASN A 268 -23.16 -3.97 13.47
CA ASN A 268 -24.42 -4.09 14.20
C ASN A 268 -25.51 -4.69 13.30
N PRO A 269 -26.02 -5.88 13.61
CA PRO A 269 -27.07 -6.53 12.83
C PRO A 269 -28.38 -5.74 12.68
N ALA A 270 -28.60 -4.73 13.52
CA ALA A 270 -29.81 -3.89 13.45
C ALA A 270 -29.67 -2.71 12.47
N ASP A 271 -28.48 -2.45 11.92
CA ASP A 271 -28.26 -1.36 10.97
C ASP A 271 -28.72 -1.74 9.57
N ASN A 272 -29.33 -0.80 8.83
CA ASN A 272 -29.83 -1.01 7.47
C ASN A 272 -28.73 -1.42 6.49
N TYR A 273 -27.47 -1.08 6.78
CA TYR A 273 -26.29 -1.38 5.97
C TYR A 273 -25.49 -2.60 6.50
N TYR A 274 -26.08 -3.37 7.44
CA TYR A 274 -25.42 -4.58 7.91
C TYR A 274 -25.20 -5.58 6.77
N ARG A 275 -23.94 -5.98 6.55
CA ARG A 275 -23.43 -6.81 5.45
C ARG A 275 -23.41 -6.13 4.09
N ASP A 276 -23.57 -4.84 4.03
CA ASP A 276 -23.33 -4.07 2.82
C ASP A 276 -21.82 -3.82 2.58
N GLN A 277 -21.43 -3.69 1.33
CA GLN A 277 -20.07 -3.33 0.93
C GLN A 277 -19.73 -1.94 1.44
N ILE A 278 -18.58 -1.79 2.07
CA ILE A 278 -18.15 -0.48 2.59
C ILE A 278 -17.89 0.52 1.46
N PRO A 279 -18.05 1.84 1.72
CA PRO A 279 -17.95 2.87 0.70
C PRO A 279 -16.66 2.83 -0.12
N TYR A 280 -16.79 3.10 -1.43
CA TYR A 280 -15.71 3.23 -2.41
C TYR A 280 -14.87 1.97 -2.66
N ILE A 281 -15.23 0.83 -2.13
CA ILE A 281 -14.56 -0.45 -2.42
C ILE A 281 -15.31 -1.16 -3.55
N PRO A 282 -14.69 -1.40 -4.73
CA PRO A 282 -15.30 -2.14 -5.81
C PRO A 282 -15.25 -3.66 -5.55
N TRP A 283 -16.26 -4.40 -6.00
CA TRP A 283 -16.24 -5.86 -6.00
C TRP A 283 -15.18 -6.42 -6.96
N HIS A 284 -14.99 -5.76 -8.10
CA HIS A 284 -14.10 -6.18 -9.16
C HIS A 284 -13.20 -5.03 -9.59
N SER A 285 -11.93 -5.28 -9.70
CA SER A 285 -10.98 -4.37 -10.31
C SER A 285 -9.90 -5.14 -11.05
N GLY A 286 -9.22 -4.48 -11.98
CA GLY A 286 -8.15 -5.12 -12.70
C GLY A 286 -7.32 -4.14 -13.51
N SER A 287 -6.14 -4.62 -13.93
CA SER A 287 -5.26 -3.86 -14.81
C SER A 287 -4.59 -4.78 -15.82
N ALA A 288 -4.28 -4.21 -16.98
CA ALA A 288 -3.50 -4.85 -18.03
C ALA A 288 -2.38 -3.90 -18.47
N ILE A 289 -1.16 -4.42 -18.62
CA ILE A 289 0.00 -3.69 -19.11
C ILE A 289 0.62 -4.50 -20.24
N ALA A 290 0.91 -3.83 -21.36
CA ALA A 290 1.70 -4.38 -22.47
C ALA A 290 2.87 -3.44 -22.75
N MET A 291 4.09 -3.96 -22.76
CA MET A 291 5.33 -3.22 -22.99
C MET A 291 6.07 -3.85 -24.17
N LEU A 292 6.23 -3.10 -25.24
CA LEU A 292 6.98 -3.51 -26.42
C LEU A 292 8.31 -2.76 -26.46
N SER A 293 9.41 -3.49 -26.40
CA SER A 293 10.78 -2.94 -26.42
C SER A 293 11.50 -3.33 -27.71
N TRP A 294 12.09 -2.35 -28.41
CA TRP A 294 12.86 -2.57 -29.61
C TRP A 294 13.92 -1.48 -29.84
N LYS A 295 15.18 -1.83 -29.88
CA LYS A 295 16.30 -0.94 -30.22
C LYS A 295 16.27 0.42 -29.51
N GLY A 296 15.97 0.41 -28.21
CA GLY A 296 15.86 1.62 -27.38
C GLY A 296 14.53 2.37 -27.51
N TRP A 297 13.57 1.87 -28.27
CA TRP A 297 12.18 2.25 -28.22
C TRP A 297 11.43 1.41 -27.20
N ASN A 298 10.55 2.04 -26.42
CA ASN A 298 9.63 1.34 -25.54
C ASN A 298 8.24 1.95 -25.74
N LEU A 299 7.32 1.13 -26.25
CA LEU A 299 5.91 1.46 -26.35
C LEU A 299 5.20 0.75 -25.20
N ASN A 300 4.55 1.52 -24.33
CA ASN A 300 3.79 0.97 -23.20
C ASN A 300 2.32 1.31 -23.39
N TYR A 301 1.48 0.34 -23.14
CA TYR A 301 0.03 0.47 -23.00
C TYR A 301 -0.37 0.01 -21.62
N SER A 302 -1.19 0.79 -20.91
CA SER A 302 -1.80 0.39 -19.66
C SER A 302 -3.31 0.59 -19.71
N PHE A 303 -4.02 -0.34 -19.09
CA PHE A 303 -5.46 -0.33 -18.92
C PHE A 303 -5.80 -0.58 -17.46
N ILE A 304 -6.71 0.20 -16.92
CA ILE A 304 -7.24 0.02 -15.56
C ILE A 304 -8.76 -0.03 -15.65
N TYR A 305 -9.35 -0.97 -14.93
CA TYR A 305 -10.79 -1.09 -14.74
C TYR A 305 -11.11 -1.13 -13.24
N VAL A 306 -12.07 -0.33 -12.83
CA VAL A 306 -12.66 -0.33 -11.49
C VAL A 306 -14.16 -0.51 -11.63
N GLY A 307 -14.67 -1.59 -11.05
CA GLY A 307 -16.08 -1.94 -11.06
C GLY A 307 -16.95 -0.94 -10.30
N TYR A 308 -18.25 -1.20 -10.33
CA TYR A 308 -19.18 -0.38 -9.56
C TYR A 308 -18.89 -0.47 -8.06
N ARG A 309 -19.30 0.55 -7.33
CA ARG A 309 -19.16 0.71 -5.90
C ARG A 309 -20.24 1.61 -5.36
N TYR A 310 -20.29 1.81 -4.06
CA TYR A 310 -21.22 2.71 -3.42
C TYR A 310 -20.45 3.83 -2.72
N ASN A 311 -21.03 5.03 -2.68
CA ASN A 311 -20.40 6.21 -2.06
C ASN A 311 -20.83 6.40 -0.60
N GLN A 312 -21.79 5.62 -0.10
CA GLN A 312 -22.29 5.61 1.27
C GLN A 312 -22.34 4.17 1.80
N GLN A 313 -22.67 4.00 3.08
CA GLN A 313 -22.72 2.70 3.74
C GLN A 313 -23.84 1.80 3.18
N GLU A 314 -25.03 2.36 2.90
CA GLU A 314 -26.13 1.59 2.31
C GLU A 314 -25.90 1.33 0.82
N ASN A 315 -26.01 0.06 0.40
CA ASN A 315 -25.81 -0.37 -0.99
C ASN A 315 -27.12 -0.23 -1.80
N ILE A 316 -27.72 0.94 -1.78
CA ILE A 316 -28.93 1.28 -2.52
C ILE A 316 -28.60 1.99 -3.84
N ARG A 317 -29.57 2.03 -4.76
CA ARG A 317 -29.38 2.64 -6.09
C ARG A 317 -28.98 4.12 -6.04
N TYR A 318 -29.42 4.87 -5.03
CA TYR A 318 -29.08 6.26 -4.85
C TYR A 318 -27.57 6.47 -4.58
N ASN A 319 -26.96 5.51 -3.89
CA ASN A 319 -25.55 5.55 -3.51
C ASN A 319 -24.61 4.88 -4.53
N TYR A 320 -25.18 4.38 -5.63
CA TYR A 320 -24.44 3.67 -6.67
C TYR A 320 -23.49 4.62 -7.41
N THR A 321 -22.23 4.21 -7.57
CA THR A 321 -21.20 4.90 -8.33
C THR A 321 -20.78 4.02 -9.51
N GLN A 322 -20.85 4.60 -10.71
CA GLN A 322 -20.57 3.92 -11.97
C GLN A 322 -19.17 3.29 -12.01
N PRO A 323 -19.01 2.15 -12.67
CA PRO A 323 -17.69 1.63 -13.00
C PRO A 323 -16.97 2.57 -13.96
N TRP A 324 -15.65 2.56 -13.94
CA TRP A 324 -14.84 3.33 -14.86
C TRP A 324 -13.62 2.56 -15.33
N TYR A 325 -13.05 2.99 -16.44
CA TYR A 325 -11.80 2.48 -16.95
C TYR A 325 -10.99 3.59 -17.63
N THR A 326 -9.68 3.43 -17.65
CA THR A 326 -8.77 4.31 -18.41
C THR A 326 -7.78 3.48 -19.22
N SER A 327 -7.32 4.07 -20.31
CA SER A 327 -6.26 3.54 -21.15
C SER A 327 -5.21 4.60 -21.34
N ASP A 328 -3.95 4.26 -21.10
CA ASP A 328 -2.83 5.17 -21.27
C ASP A 328 -1.81 4.56 -22.24
N VAL A 329 -1.17 5.42 -23.04
CA VAL A 329 -0.10 5.02 -23.96
C VAL A 329 1.11 5.90 -23.73
N SER A 330 2.27 5.30 -23.64
CA SER A 330 3.53 6.05 -23.62
C SER A 330 4.54 5.50 -24.61
N LEU A 331 5.24 6.39 -25.29
CA LEU A 331 6.36 6.07 -26.18
C LEU A 331 7.62 6.70 -25.62
N ILE A 332 8.61 5.88 -25.36
CA ILE A 332 9.90 6.30 -24.81
C ILE A 332 10.99 5.92 -25.78
N LYS A 333 11.91 6.86 -26.09
CA LYS A 333 13.13 6.60 -26.84
C LYS A 333 14.34 6.90 -25.98
N THR A 334 15.23 5.91 -25.86
CA THR A 334 16.52 6.06 -25.21
C THR A 334 17.61 6.18 -26.27
N PHE A 335 18.36 7.27 -26.22
CA PHE A 335 19.56 7.52 -27.03
C PHE A 335 20.78 7.32 -26.15
N LYS A 336 21.76 6.55 -26.64
CA LYS A 336 23.04 6.40 -25.97
C LYS A 336 24.06 7.31 -26.66
N ILE A 337 24.54 8.33 -25.94
CA ILE A 337 25.52 9.30 -26.43
C ILE A 337 26.77 9.19 -25.56
N LYS A 338 27.75 8.42 -26.00
CA LYS A 338 28.97 8.10 -25.21
C LYS A 338 28.63 7.47 -23.86
N ARG A 339 28.85 8.20 -22.74
CA ARG A 339 28.55 7.76 -21.36
C ARG A 339 27.17 8.22 -20.88
N THR A 340 26.49 9.08 -21.64
CA THR A 340 25.22 9.69 -21.26
C THR A 340 24.06 8.95 -21.91
N HIS A 341 22.98 8.71 -21.18
CA HIS A 341 21.72 8.23 -21.71
C HIS A 341 20.68 9.35 -21.70
N LEU A 342 20.20 9.72 -22.88
CA LEU A 342 19.10 10.68 -23.05
C LEU A 342 17.80 9.89 -23.27
N LYS A 343 16.80 10.10 -22.44
CA LYS A 343 15.45 9.52 -22.58
C LYS A 343 14.48 10.63 -22.94
N ALA A 344 13.77 10.48 -24.06
CA ALA A 344 12.65 11.33 -24.43
C ALA A 344 11.35 10.50 -24.33
N SER A 345 10.32 11.03 -23.70
CA SER A 345 9.03 10.39 -23.53
C SER A 345 7.88 11.27 -23.98
N VAL A 346 6.86 10.62 -24.55
CA VAL A 346 5.55 11.19 -24.87
C VAL A 346 4.51 10.27 -24.27
N GLU A 347 3.58 10.82 -23.52
CA GLU A 347 2.53 10.08 -22.83
C GLU A 347 1.17 10.68 -23.17
N VAL A 348 0.19 9.82 -23.41
CA VAL A 348 -1.22 10.18 -23.57
C VAL A 348 -1.99 9.43 -22.49
N ASN A 349 -2.44 10.13 -21.48
CA ASN A 349 -3.22 9.57 -20.40
C ASN A 349 -4.71 9.71 -20.70
N ASN A 350 -5.51 8.76 -20.27
CA ASN A 350 -6.94 8.65 -20.55
C ASN A 350 -7.21 8.79 -22.07
N LEU A 351 -6.57 7.92 -22.86
CA LEU A 351 -6.59 7.93 -24.33
C LEU A 351 -8.02 8.01 -24.91
N LEU A 352 -8.97 7.36 -24.27
CA LEU A 352 -10.37 7.31 -24.70
C LEU A 352 -11.20 8.48 -24.19
N SER A 353 -10.58 9.42 -23.46
CA SER A 353 -11.20 10.62 -22.88
C SER A 353 -12.46 10.30 -22.04
N GLN A 354 -12.36 9.23 -21.23
CA GLN A 354 -13.40 8.87 -20.29
C GLN A 354 -13.66 9.99 -19.30
N ASP A 355 -14.94 10.26 -19.06
CA ASP A 355 -15.41 11.13 -18.00
C ASP A 355 -15.73 10.25 -16.80
N TYR A 356 -15.00 10.41 -15.71
CA TYR A 356 -15.16 9.55 -14.54
C TYR A 356 -14.75 10.23 -13.24
N ASP A 357 -15.38 9.77 -12.16
CA ASP A 357 -15.08 10.17 -10.80
C ASP A 357 -14.51 8.97 -10.03
N VAL A 358 -13.38 9.14 -9.39
CA VAL A 358 -12.88 8.19 -8.39
C VAL A 358 -13.68 8.35 -7.11
N ILE A 359 -13.92 9.59 -6.72
CA ILE A 359 -14.76 10.04 -5.62
C ILE A 359 -15.88 10.87 -6.22
N LEU A 360 -17.11 10.64 -5.78
CA LEU A 360 -18.29 11.36 -6.26
C LEU A 360 -18.07 12.89 -6.24
N ASN A 361 -18.39 13.56 -7.35
CA ASN A 361 -18.23 15.00 -7.58
C ASN A 361 -16.76 15.49 -7.63
N TYR A 362 -15.79 14.59 -7.77
CA TYR A 362 -14.39 14.93 -8.02
C TYR A 362 -13.97 14.39 -9.40
N PRO A 363 -14.30 15.12 -10.49
CA PRO A 363 -14.02 14.66 -11.84
C PRO A 363 -12.51 14.58 -12.08
N MET A 364 -12.11 13.46 -12.65
CA MET A 364 -10.72 13.21 -13.01
C MET A 364 -10.37 13.84 -14.36
N PRO A 365 -9.08 14.17 -14.61
CA PRO A 365 -8.68 14.75 -15.88
C PRO A 365 -9.07 13.86 -17.06
N LYS A 366 -9.69 14.46 -18.08
CA LYS A 366 -9.92 13.82 -19.39
C LYS A 366 -8.57 13.56 -20.06
N ARG A 367 -8.57 13.25 -21.34
CA ARG A 367 -7.33 13.03 -22.09
C ARG A 367 -6.35 14.16 -21.86
N ASN A 368 -5.13 13.82 -21.46
CA ASN A 368 -4.06 14.77 -21.24
C ASN A 368 -2.74 14.22 -21.79
N TYR A 369 -1.80 15.13 -22.04
CA TYR A 369 -0.54 14.83 -22.69
C TYR A 369 0.61 15.24 -21.78
N ARG A 370 1.63 14.40 -21.73
CA ARG A 370 2.84 14.66 -20.96
C ARG A 370 4.07 14.43 -21.84
N PHE A 371 5.01 15.35 -21.77
CA PHE A 371 6.30 15.25 -22.43
C PHE A 371 7.40 15.25 -21.39
N GLY A 372 8.38 14.40 -21.53
CA GLY A 372 9.48 14.29 -20.59
C GLY A 372 10.82 14.13 -21.29
N ILE A 373 11.85 14.76 -20.74
CA ILE A 373 13.26 14.56 -21.13
C ILE A 373 14.03 14.28 -19.84
N SER A 374 14.81 13.19 -19.84
CA SER A 374 15.68 12.81 -18.73
C SER A 374 17.09 12.52 -19.25
N VAL A 375 18.09 13.05 -18.55
CA VAL A 375 19.51 12.84 -18.84
C VAL A 375 20.13 12.09 -17.68
N GLU A 376 20.77 10.97 -17.98
CA GLU A 376 21.51 10.13 -17.04
C GLU A 376 22.99 10.15 -17.44
N LEU A 377 23.84 10.64 -16.54
CA LEU A 377 25.29 10.87 -16.77
C LEU A 377 26.13 9.66 -16.36
#